data_86079965427d9f4d7f132bf1de9ec001
#
_entry.id   86079965427d9f4d7f132bf1de9ec001
#
_cell.length_a   1.000
_cell.length_b   1.000
_cell.length_c   1.000
_cell.angle_alpha   90.00
_cell.angle_beta   90.00
_cell.angle_gamma   90.00
#
_symmetry.space_group_name_H-M   'P 1'
#
loop_
_entity.id
_entity.type
_entity.pdbx_description
1 polymer ?
#
loop_
_entity_poly.entity_id
_entity_poly.type
_entity_poly.pdbx_seq_one_letter_code
_entity_poly.pdbx_strand_id
1 'polypeptide(L)'
;VDAYLLDFVIQHRNETVTPWVIALTTATRPAFVMVAALVASAMLVLKHHAMPLFPAVAVGLAWVSSSGLKYGCGRERPGRELQLLYEYNPSFPSGHATTAFAAAMVFTLLCRRWWVLTAWVVAAAVGLSRLYVGVHWPSDVLAGALLGSMVVAATFAVMRKVAAEGVG
;
A
#
# COMPACT_ATOMS: atom_id res chain seq x y z
N VAL A 1 -7.47 -20.45 8.54
CA VAL A 1 -8.01 -19.69 7.41
C VAL A 1 -6.86 -19.15 6.56
N ASP A 2 -5.90 -18.42 7.14
CA ASP A 2 -4.77 -17.82 6.40
C ASP A 2 -3.98 -18.84 5.56
N ALA A 3 -3.57 -19.96 6.17
CA ALA A 3 -2.81 -21.00 5.47
C ALA A 3 -3.62 -21.62 4.31
N TYR A 4 -4.89 -21.94 4.54
CA TYR A 4 -5.76 -22.51 3.51
C TYR A 4 -5.92 -21.60 2.27
N LEU A 5 -6.15 -20.29 2.51
CA LEU A 5 -6.28 -19.32 1.41
C LEU A 5 -4.96 -19.11 0.68
N LEU A 6 -3.84 -19.10 1.41
CA LEU A 6 -2.53 -18.97 0.80
C LEU A 6 -2.19 -20.20 -0.05
N ASP A 7 -2.42 -21.40 0.47
CA ASP A 7 -2.19 -22.67 -0.24
C ASP A 7 -3.03 -22.74 -1.52
N PHE A 8 -4.30 -22.30 -1.44
CA PHE A 8 -5.14 -22.20 -2.64
C PHE A 8 -4.51 -21.32 -3.71
N VAL A 9 -4.02 -20.13 -3.36
CA VAL A 9 -3.37 -19.22 -4.32
C VAL A 9 -2.10 -19.84 -4.90
N ILE A 10 -1.29 -20.50 -4.07
CA ILE A 10 -0.02 -21.11 -4.48
C ILE A 10 -0.24 -22.28 -5.44
N GLN A 11 -1.23 -23.13 -5.17
CA GLN A 11 -1.58 -24.27 -6.04
C GLN A 11 -2.10 -23.83 -7.41
N HIS A 12 -2.64 -22.61 -7.53
CA HIS A 12 -3.14 -22.06 -8.79
C HIS A 12 -2.14 -21.10 -9.47
N ARG A 13 -0.87 -21.15 -9.11
CA ARG A 13 0.18 -20.39 -9.80
C ARG A 13 0.31 -20.86 -11.26
N ASN A 14 0.56 -19.92 -12.14
CA ASN A 14 0.73 -20.16 -13.56
C ASN A 14 2.06 -19.57 -14.02
N GLU A 15 2.90 -20.37 -14.69
CA GLU A 15 4.24 -19.95 -15.12
C GLU A 15 4.22 -18.75 -16.04
N THR A 16 3.21 -18.64 -16.93
CA THR A 16 3.05 -17.49 -17.83
C THR A 16 2.69 -16.21 -17.10
N VAL A 17 1.94 -16.30 -15.99
CA VAL A 17 1.49 -15.14 -15.21
C VAL A 17 2.56 -14.69 -14.19
N THR A 18 3.35 -15.62 -13.70
CA THR A 18 4.37 -15.38 -12.64
C THR A 18 5.30 -14.20 -12.95
N PRO A 19 5.91 -14.04 -14.14
CA PRO A 19 6.79 -12.90 -14.44
C PRO A 19 6.08 -11.56 -14.32
N TRP A 20 4.81 -11.47 -14.72
CA TRP A 20 4.01 -10.24 -14.63
C TRP A 20 3.66 -9.88 -13.19
N VAL A 21 3.37 -10.88 -12.35
CA VAL A 21 3.13 -10.67 -10.93
C VAL A 21 4.41 -10.20 -10.22
N ILE A 22 5.56 -10.80 -10.55
CA ILE A 22 6.86 -10.37 -10.03
C ILE A 22 7.17 -8.94 -10.47
N ALA A 23 6.94 -8.60 -11.73
CA ALA A 23 7.13 -7.24 -12.24
C ALA A 23 6.23 -6.23 -11.52
N LEU A 24 4.93 -6.54 -11.36
CA LEU A 24 3.97 -5.70 -10.64
C LEU A 24 4.43 -5.44 -9.19
N THR A 25 4.71 -6.50 -8.44
CA THR A 25 5.11 -6.37 -7.03
C THR A 25 6.44 -5.63 -6.87
N THR A 26 7.36 -5.79 -7.81
CA THR A 26 8.66 -5.09 -7.80
C THR A 26 8.49 -3.61 -8.13
N ALA A 27 7.66 -3.27 -9.11
CA ALA A 27 7.39 -1.89 -9.51
C ALA A 27 6.57 -1.12 -8.45
N THR A 28 5.87 -1.83 -7.56
CA THR A 28 5.04 -1.24 -6.50
C THR A 28 5.66 -1.38 -5.10
N ARG A 29 6.98 -1.51 -5.01
CA ARG A 29 7.67 -1.46 -3.72
C ARG A 29 7.35 -0.16 -2.98
N PRO A 30 7.24 -0.19 -1.63
CA PRO A 30 6.90 0.99 -0.84
C PRO A 30 7.74 2.24 -1.18
N ALA A 31 9.02 2.06 -1.47
CA ALA A 31 9.91 3.15 -1.88
C ALA A 31 9.47 3.81 -3.20
N PHE A 32 9.04 3.03 -4.20
CA PHE A 32 8.58 3.59 -5.49
C PHE A 32 7.22 4.28 -5.35
N VAL A 33 6.33 3.73 -4.51
CA VAL A 33 5.05 4.39 -4.19
C VAL A 33 5.31 5.73 -3.48
N MET A 34 6.31 5.78 -2.58
CA MET A 34 6.72 7.02 -1.92
C MET A 34 7.29 8.04 -2.91
N VAL A 35 8.14 7.63 -3.84
CA VAL A 35 8.64 8.52 -4.92
C VAL A 35 7.47 9.07 -5.74
N ALA A 36 6.50 8.24 -6.11
CA ALA A 36 5.31 8.71 -6.82
C ALA A 36 4.49 9.72 -6.00
N ALA A 37 4.36 9.51 -4.69
CA ALA A 37 3.69 10.46 -3.79
C ALA A 37 4.44 11.80 -3.67
N LEU A 38 5.77 11.78 -3.65
CA LEU A 38 6.62 12.98 -3.66
C LEU A 38 6.46 13.75 -4.98
N VAL A 39 6.46 13.05 -6.12
CA VAL A 39 6.22 13.67 -7.43
C VAL A 39 4.83 14.30 -7.49
N ALA A 40 3.81 13.59 -7.01
CA ALA A 40 2.44 14.13 -6.94
C ALA A 40 2.39 15.39 -6.06
N SER A 41 3.05 15.39 -4.90
CA SER A 41 3.15 16.56 -4.03
C SER A 41 3.85 17.74 -4.72
N ALA A 42 4.96 17.52 -5.43
CA ALA A 42 5.65 18.54 -6.18
C ALA A 42 4.75 19.14 -7.28
N MET A 43 4.00 18.29 -8.00
CA MET A 43 3.03 18.77 -9.00
C MET A 43 1.91 19.62 -8.38
N LEU A 44 1.45 19.26 -7.17
CA LEU A 44 0.43 20.04 -6.45
C LEU A 44 0.98 21.38 -5.96
N VAL A 45 2.27 21.45 -5.55
CA VAL A 45 2.96 22.71 -5.25
C VAL A 45 2.96 23.62 -6.48
N LEU A 46 3.39 23.11 -7.64
CA LEU A 46 3.42 23.88 -8.89
C LEU A 46 2.02 24.34 -9.35
N LYS A 47 0.97 23.64 -8.97
CA LYS A 47 -0.43 23.99 -9.25
C LYS A 47 -1.08 24.85 -8.16
N HIS A 48 -0.31 25.31 -7.17
CA HIS A 48 -0.83 26.10 -6.02
C HIS A 48 -2.03 25.45 -5.31
N HIS A 49 -2.00 24.12 -5.17
CA HIS A 49 -3.07 23.39 -4.49
C HIS A 49 -3.08 23.72 -2.98
N ALA A 50 -4.26 23.75 -2.35
CA ALA A 50 -4.41 24.08 -0.93
C ALA A 50 -3.68 23.13 0.03
N MET A 51 -3.48 21.87 -0.36
CA MET A 51 -2.78 20.85 0.44
C MET A 51 -1.72 20.13 -0.41
N PRO A 52 -0.64 20.82 -0.82
CA PRO A 52 0.29 20.25 -1.78
C PRO A 52 1.11 19.08 -1.23
N LEU A 53 1.43 19.07 0.06
CA LEU A 53 2.23 18.02 0.69
C LEU A 53 1.42 16.80 1.14
N PHE A 54 0.09 16.83 0.99
CA PHE A 54 -0.79 15.77 1.47
C PHE A 54 -0.40 14.37 0.94
N PRO A 55 -0.12 14.14 -0.36
CA PRO A 55 0.26 12.81 -0.85
C PRO A 55 1.51 12.26 -0.16
N ALA A 56 2.57 13.05 -0.08
CA ALA A 56 3.84 12.62 0.52
C ALA A 56 3.70 12.34 2.01
N VAL A 57 3.03 13.24 2.76
CA VAL A 57 2.83 13.09 4.20
C VAL A 57 1.96 11.86 4.50
N ALA A 58 0.84 11.70 3.80
CA ALA A 58 -0.10 10.62 4.05
C ALA A 58 0.49 9.23 3.73
N VAL A 59 1.15 9.08 2.57
CA VAL A 59 1.82 7.82 2.19
C VAL A 59 3.02 7.55 3.10
N GLY A 60 3.79 8.57 3.45
CA GLY A 60 4.92 8.46 4.36
C GLY A 60 4.49 7.99 5.74
N LEU A 61 3.45 8.58 6.33
CA LEU A 61 2.89 8.14 7.61
C LEU A 61 2.36 6.71 7.55
N ALA A 62 1.68 6.32 6.48
CA ALA A 62 1.22 4.96 6.30
C ALA A 62 2.40 3.96 6.25
N TRP A 63 3.46 4.29 5.52
CA TRP A 63 4.65 3.45 5.45
C TRP A 63 5.38 3.33 6.79
N VAL A 64 5.59 4.44 7.49
CA VAL A 64 6.21 4.45 8.83
C VAL A 64 5.37 3.66 9.83
N SER A 65 4.04 3.84 9.83
CA SER A 65 3.12 3.08 10.69
C SER A 65 3.20 1.58 10.43
N SER A 66 3.21 1.18 9.15
CA SER A 66 3.39 -0.23 8.76
C SER A 66 4.75 -0.77 9.23
N SER A 67 5.82 0.00 9.07
CA SER A 67 7.17 -0.41 9.48
C SER A 67 7.27 -0.55 11.00
N GLY A 68 6.71 0.37 11.77
CA GLY A 68 6.68 0.28 13.23
C GLY A 68 5.91 -0.95 13.74
N LEU A 69 4.72 -1.20 13.16
CA LEU A 69 3.92 -2.37 13.51
C LEU A 69 4.60 -3.69 13.16
N LYS A 70 5.40 -3.74 12.07
CA LYS A 70 6.17 -4.94 11.71
C LYS A 70 7.07 -5.41 12.85
N TYR A 71 7.85 -4.50 13.39
CA TYR A 71 8.79 -4.81 14.46
C TYR A 71 8.09 -5.05 15.80
N GLY A 72 6.97 -4.38 16.04
CA GLY A 72 6.15 -4.60 17.25
C GLY A 72 5.44 -5.95 17.27
N CYS A 73 4.94 -6.41 16.12
CA CYS A 73 4.21 -7.70 16.04
C CYS A 73 5.13 -8.90 15.83
N GLY A 74 6.26 -8.74 15.13
CA GLY A 74 7.24 -9.80 14.92
C GLY A 74 6.72 -11.05 14.19
N ARG A 75 5.58 -10.97 13.45
CA ARG A 75 4.94 -12.13 12.84
C ARG A 75 5.82 -12.78 11.80
N GLU A 76 5.95 -14.11 11.88
CA GLU A 76 6.68 -14.90 10.89
C GLU A 76 5.96 -14.93 9.54
N ARG A 77 6.76 -14.99 8.48
CA ARG A 77 6.29 -15.13 7.09
C ARG A 77 5.92 -16.59 6.78
N PRO A 78 5.15 -16.82 5.69
CA PRO A 78 5.06 -18.15 5.09
C PRO A 78 6.43 -18.77 4.84
N GLY A 79 6.50 -20.10 4.88
CA GLY A 79 7.75 -20.84 4.69
C GLY A 79 8.52 -20.41 3.44
N ARG A 80 9.85 -20.47 3.52
CA ARG A 80 10.74 -20.01 2.41
C ARG A 80 10.52 -20.79 1.12
N GLU A 81 10.13 -22.04 1.22
CA GLU A 81 9.80 -22.94 0.10
C GLU A 81 8.61 -22.45 -0.71
N LEU A 82 7.74 -21.64 -0.13
CA LEU A 82 6.58 -21.06 -0.79
C LEU A 82 6.88 -19.72 -1.49
N GLN A 83 8.03 -19.11 -1.16
CA GLN A 83 8.36 -17.75 -1.59
C GLN A 83 9.05 -17.71 -2.96
N LEU A 84 8.48 -16.97 -3.90
CA LEU A 84 9.12 -16.65 -5.19
C LEU A 84 10.08 -15.45 -5.07
N LEU A 85 9.95 -14.62 -4.05
CA LEU A 85 10.83 -13.50 -3.70
C LEU A 85 11.16 -13.59 -2.22
N TYR A 86 12.43 -13.35 -1.85
CA TYR A 86 12.84 -13.42 -0.45
C TYR A 86 12.66 -12.10 0.26
N GLU A 87 12.02 -12.16 1.43
CA GLU A 87 11.81 -11.01 2.33
C GLU A 87 12.27 -11.40 3.74
N TYR A 88 13.07 -10.56 4.39
CA TYR A 88 13.71 -10.87 5.67
C TYR A 88 13.05 -10.24 6.89
N ASN A 89 12.23 -9.20 6.69
CA ASN A 89 11.54 -8.49 7.77
C ASN A 89 10.23 -9.19 8.17
N PRO A 90 9.64 -8.90 9.34
CA PRO A 90 8.39 -9.49 9.79
C PRO A 90 7.25 -9.35 8.78
N SER A 91 6.28 -10.28 8.86
CA SER A 91 5.20 -10.38 7.87
C SER A 91 4.13 -9.31 8.03
N PHE A 92 3.68 -9.06 9.25
CA PHE A 92 2.50 -8.25 9.56
C PHE A 92 2.85 -6.79 9.92
N PRO A 93 2.11 -5.82 9.38
CA PRO A 93 1.24 -5.87 8.22
C PRO A 93 2.02 -5.83 6.89
N SER A 94 1.34 -6.08 5.75
CA SER A 94 1.97 -6.00 4.44
C SER A 94 2.28 -4.56 4.04
N GLY A 95 3.56 -4.20 3.94
CA GLY A 95 3.97 -2.84 3.55
C GLY A 95 3.57 -2.47 2.13
N HIS A 96 3.59 -3.42 1.17
CA HIS A 96 3.10 -3.20 -0.20
C HIS A 96 1.60 -2.90 -0.21
N ALA A 97 0.79 -3.69 0.50
CA ALA A 97 -0.64 -3.42 0.61
C ALA A 97 -0.88 -2.06 1.28
N THR A 98 -0.20 -1.76 2.39
CA THR A 98 -0.35 -0.49 3.11
C THR A 98 -0.10 0.71 2.18
N THR A 99 1.01 0.74 1.45
CA THR A 99 1.34 1.88 0.60
C THR A 99 0.48 1.95 -0.66
N ALA A 100 0.13 0.81 -1.27
CA ALA A 100 -0.75 0.78 -2.43
C ALA A 100 -2.17 1.28 -2.11
N PHE A 101 -2.75 0.82 -1.00
CA PHE A 101 -4.07 1.29 -0.56
C PHE A 101 -4.04 2.72 -0.04
N ALA A 102 -2.93 3.16 0.58
CA ALA A 102 -2.70 4.56 0.90
C ALA A 102 -2.72 5.43 -0.35
N ALA A 103 -1.99 5.04 -1.41
CA ALA A 103 -1.96 5.77 -2.67
C ALA A 103 -3.35 5.82 -3.34
N ALA A 104 -4.10 4.71 -3.35
CA ALA A 104 -5.47 4.65 -3.87
C ALA A 104 -6.41 5.60 -3.10
N MET A 105 -6.28 5.65 -1.78
CA MET A 105 -7.08 6.56 -0.94
C MET A 105 -6.70 8.03 -1.16
N VAL A 106 -5.40 8.36 -1.26
CA VAL A 106 -4.94 9.71 -1.64
C VAL A 106 -5.55 10.14 -2.97
N PHE A 107 -5.48 9.24 -3.97
CA PHE A 107 -6.06 9.51 -5.28
C PHE A 107 -7.57 9.73 -5.22
N THR A 108 -8.29 8.96 -4.40
CA THR A 108 -9.73 9.11 -4.15
C THR A 108 -10.09 10.47 -3.58
N LEU A 109 -9.31 10.97 -2.64
CA LEU A 109 -9.58 12.25 -1.96
C LEU A 109 -9.23 13.45 -2.82
N LEU A 110 -8.27 13.33 -3.76
CA LEU A 110 -7.84 14.39 -4.66
C LEU A 110 -8.61 14.40 -5.99
N CYS A 111 -9.04 13.23 -6.48
CA CYS A 111 -9.64 13.05 -7.80
C CYS A 111 -11.06 12.49 -7.67
N ARG A 112 -12.08 13.32 -7.87
CA ARG A 112 -13.50 12.93 -7.77
C ARG A 112 -14.04 12.42 -9.12
N ARG A 113 -13.42 11.40 -9.72
CA ARG A 113 -13.81 10.84 -11.03
C ARG A 113 -13.94 9.33 -10.96
N TRP A 114 -14.72 8.72 -11.87
CA TRP A 114 -14.98 7.28 -11.91
C TRP A 114 -13.71 6.41 -12.00
N TRP A 115 -12.66 6.90 -12.65
CA TRP A 115 -11.38 6.18 -12.77
C TRP A 115 -10.58 6.05 -11.45
N VAL A 116 -11.06 6.63 -10.37
CA VAL A 116 -10.59 6.30 -9.01
C VAL A 116 -10.68 4.79 -8.75
N LEU A 117 -11.67 4.10 -9.31
CA LEU A 117 -11.81 2.65 -9.18
C LEU A 117 -10.59 1.90 -9.72
N THR A 118 -9.92 2.40 -10.76
CA THR A 118 -8.70 1.76 -11.29
C THR A 118 -7.57 1.75 -10.25
N ALA A 119 -7.45 2.80 -9.44
CA ALA A 119 -6.45 2.85 -8.36
C ALA A 119 -6.72 1.77 -7.30
N TRP A 120 -7.98 1.53 -6.95
CA TRP A 120 -8.37 0.47 -6.00
C TRP A 120 -8.15 -0.93 -6.59
N VAL A 121 -8.44 -1.13 -7.88
CA VAL A 121 -8.16 -2.39 -8.57
C VAL A 121 -6.66 -2.66 -8.60
N VAL A 122 -5.84 -1.65 -8.90
CA VAL A 122 -4.37 -1.77 -8.86
C VAL A 122 -3.90 -2.09 -7.44
N ALA A 123 -4.41 -1.39 -6.41
CA ALA A 123 -4.04 -1.66 -5.02
C ALA A 123 -4.41 -3.09 -4.60
N ALA A 124 -5.59 -3.58 -5.00
CA ALA A 124 -6.01 -4.96 -4.77
C ALA A 124 -5.08 -5.96 -5.49
N ALA A 125 -4.73 -5.70 -6.76
CA ALA A 125 -3.79 -6.52 -7.51
C ALA A 125 -2.40 -6.56 -6.85
N VAL A 126 -1.92 -5.44 -6.32
CA VAL A 126 -0.68 -5.39 -5.51
C VAL A 126 -0.81 -6.24 -4.25
N GLY A 127 -1.90 -6.13 -3.51
CA GLY A 127 -2.17 -6.97 -2.34
C GLY A 127 -2.17 -8.46 -2.69
N LEU A 128 -2.91 -8.85 -3.73
CA LEU A 128 -2.98 -10.24 -4.21
C LEU A 128 -1.62 -10.75 -4.71
N SER A 129 -0.81 -9.88 -5.33
CA SER A 129 0.53 -10.25 -5.77
C SER A 129 1.40 -10.73 -4.61
N ARG A 130 1.20 -10.21 -3.39
CA ARG A 130 1.96 -10.60 -2.19
C ARG A 130 1.59 -12.02 -1.70
N LEU A 131 0.35 -12.43 -1.91
CA LEU A 131 -0.10 -13.80 -1.67
C LEU A 131 0.46 -14.72 -2.75
N TYR A 132 0.35 -14.29 -4.00
CA TYR A 132 0.85 -15.05 -5.15
C TYR A 132 2.35 -15.35 -5.03
N VAL A 133 3.18 -14.38 -4.66
CA VAL A 133 4.62 -14.61 -4.46
C VAL A 133 4.94 -15.32 -3.12
N GLY A 134 3.96 -15.62 -2.28
CA GLY A 134 4.10 -16.45 -1.09
C GLY A 134 4.79 -15.79 0.10
N VAL A 135 4.82 -14.45 0.17
CA VAL A 135 5.57 -13.72 1.20
C VAL A 135 4.72 -13.13 2.31
N HIS A 136 3.41 -13.17 2.19
CA HIS A 136 2.46 -12.65 3.18
C HIS A 136 1.26 -13.57 3.36
N TRP A 137 0.69 -13.50 4.55
CA TRP A 137 -0.59 -14.10 4.86
C TRP A 137 -1.75 -13.20 4.37
N PRO A 138 -2.94 -13.76 4.04
CA PRO A 138 -4.12 -12.96 3.68
C PRO A 138 -4.46 -11.86 4.70
N SER A 139 -4.39 -12.17 5.99
CA SER A 139 -4.64 -11.19 7.06
C SER A 139 -3.60 -10.06 7.10
N ASP A 140 -2.33 -10.29 6.68
CA ASP A 140 -1.33 -9.22 6.58
C ASP A 140 -1.70 -8.20 5.49
N VAL A 141 -2.25 -8.71 4.37
CA VAL A 141 -2.68 -7.89 3.24
C VAL A 141 -3.90 -7.06 3.61
N LEU A 142 -4.90 -7.68 4.24
CA LEU A 142 -6.11 -7.01 4.71
C LEU A 142 -5.78 -5.94 5.75
N ALA A 143 -4.95 -6.27 6.74
CA ALA A 143 -4.52 -5.31 7.76
C ALA A 143 -3.74 -4.14 7.12
N GLY A 144 -2.86 -4.42 6.15
CA GLY A 144 -2.15 -3.38 5.41
C GLY A 144 -3.10 -2.46 4.64
N ALA A 145 -4.08 -3.03 3.95
CA ALA A 145 -5.09 -2.27 3.21
C ALA A 145 -5.90 -1.34 4.12
N LEU A 146 -6.37 -1.84 5.25
CA LEU A 146 -7.09 -1.06 6.25
C LEU A 146 -6.20 0.04 6.85
N LEU A 147 -4.99 -0.31 7.29
CA LEU A 147 -4.04 0.63 7.88
C LEU A 147 -3.73 1.78 6.92
N GLY A 148 -3.37 1.48 5.66
CA GLY A 148 -3.06 2.50 4.67
C GLY A 148 -4.22 3.45 4.42
N SER A 149 -5.42 2.91 4.23
CA SER A 149 -6.63 3.70 4.00
C SER A 149 -7.00 4.58 5.21
N MET A 150 -6.93 4.04 6.43
CA MET A 150 -7.27 4.75 7.66
C MET A 150 -6.27 5.87 7.96
N VAL A 151 -4.97 5.63 7.82
CA VAL A 151 -3.94 6.65 8.05
C VAL A 151 -4.12 7.82 7.08
N VAL A 152 -4.39 7.54 5.81
CA VAL A 152 -4.63 8.59 4.81
C VAL A 152 -5.90 9.39 5.13
N ALA A 153 -7.00 8.73 5.49
CA ALA A 153 -8.24 9.40 5.85
C ALA A 153 -8.06 10.32 7.08
N ALA A 154 -7.36 9.84 8.11
CA ALA A 154 -7.04 10.62 9.29
C ALA A 154 -6.14 11.82 8.95
N THR A 155 -5.07 11.60 8.18
CA THR A 155 -4.16 12.66 7.74
C THR A 155 -4.90 13.75 6.95
N PHE A 156 -5.80 13.35 6.05
CA PHE A 156 -6.62 14.29 5.28
C PHE A 156 -7.51 15.14 6.18
N ALA A 157 -8.19 14.50 7.15
CA ALA A 157 -9.07 15.21 8.09
C ALA A 157 -8.30 16.26 8.92
N VAL A 158 -7.12 15.89 9.41
CA VAL A 158 -6.26 16.80 10.19
C VAL A 158 -5.75 17.95 9.31
N MET A 159 -5.16 17.66 8.16
CA MET A 159 -4.60 18.69 7.30
C MET A 159 -5.67 19.66 6.77
N ARG A 160 -6.85 19.14 6.47
CA ARG A 160 -7.98 19.99 6.06
C ARG A 160 -8.44 20.94 7.16
N LYS A 161 -8.45 20.48 8.43
CA LYS A 161 -8.79 21.33 9.58
C LYS A 161 -7.75 22.44 9.75
N VAL A 162 -6.48 22.09 9.74
CA VAL A 162 -5.37 23.07 9.86
C VAL A 162 -5.41 24.10 8.73
N ALA A 163 -5.65 23.66 7.49
CA ALA A 163 -5.77 24.57 6.36
C ALA A 163 -6.97 25.54 6.49
N ALA A 164 -8.07 25.12 7.10
CA ALA A 164 -9.24 25.96 7.34
C ALA A 164 -8.99 27.00 8.44
N GLU A 165 -8.26 26.63 9.52
CA GLU A 165 -7.93 27.52 10.64
C GLU A 165 -6.83 28.52 10.30
N GLY A 166 -5.93 28.23 9.35
CA GLY A 166 -4.84 29.11 8.95
C GLY A 166 -5.24 30.23 7.99
N VAL A 167 -6.49 30.29 7.54
CA VAL A 167 -7.02 31.29 6.60
C VAL A 167 -7.91 32.33 7.32
N GLY A 168 -8.17 32.18 8.62
CA GLY A 168 -8.90 33.12 9.47
C GLY A 168 -7.95 34.02 10.24
#